data_51094968b7718964fe02c25c03a10e1a
#
_entry.id   51094968b7718964fe02c25c03a10e1a
#
_cell.length_a   1.000
_cell.length_b   1.000
_cell.length_c   1.000
_cell.angle_alpha   90.00
_cell.angle_beta   90.00
_cell.angle_gamma   90.00
#
_symmetry.space_group_name_H-M   'P 1'
#
loop_
_entity.id
_entity.type
_entity.pdbx_description
1 polymer ?
#
loop_
_entity_poly.entity_id
_entity_poly.type
_entity_poly.pdbx_seq_one_letter_code
_entity_poly.pdbx_strand_id
1 'polypeptide(L)'
;IVVALIIVFNFREYIFKTSVEEQEKQQLLNEAVKPVKAYLDNCIKDLADDAIGRIGLQAGYIEIPDSKEVINPLLPFSRNLDIFGNNVFRVPYWFYETDNGIKKTEVPTIKDMEKEIGDYIDNNINFCVENITFFQDYEISRFKGTKSNVAIGDKSVVIRIKTSINVNYKGSQQEINDFNTAIDSSLGRLYKIAKNIFDEENRNLFFEDKTYDIISLYKDDIPISGIDFSCSVKTWNYQDIYNNFKQIMSANIPQFKVTGTKYSESDRFYLWKNVISGNYNDVNVNFLYSDNWPTYLDVNPRNGLILKSNGANSGNKNPFLSLLCLQYYNFVYSVKYPILVILTDDDGYTFQFPIQVILKNNQPRENVFATTYQDQFNDQFCNIRVNDISVSVFDENNNPIDNAEISYQCYDLTCSIGETKDGLIKDKFPSCVNGFINVKKDGYSEEKKEFSTDVPGDVSINLKKIYKKPIKILTN
;
A
#
# COMPACT_ATOMS: atom_id res chain seq x y z
N ILE A 1 45.60 5.65 73.13
CA ILE A 1 46.04 5.50 71.69
C ILE A 1 45.87 4.05 71.24
N VAL A 2 46.34 3.06 72.01
CA VAL A 2 46.21 1.62 71.62
C VAL A 2 44.80 1.15 71.48
N VAL A 3 43.84 1.55 72.34
CA VAL A 3 42.45 1.21 72.25
C VAL A 3 41.80 1.84 71.00
N ALA A 4 42.15 3.03 70.63
CA ALA A 4 41.62 3.70 69.39
C ALA A 4 42.11 3.00 68.14
N LEU A 5 43.36 2.52 68.09
CA LEU A 5 43.94 1.76 66.98
C LEU A 5 43.25 0.40 66.81
N ILE A 6 42.93 -0.31 67.92
CA ILE A 6 42.17 -1.59 67.85
C ILE A 6 40.76 -1.39 67.35
N ILE A 7 40.08 -0.32 67.75
CA ILE A 7 38.72 -0.02 67.27
C ILE A 7 38.75 0.32 65.75
N VAL A 8 39.73 1.10 65.29
CA VAL A 8 39.85 1.44 63.87
C VAL A 8 40.20 0.20 63.04
N PHE A 9 41.02 -0.71 63.55
CA PHE A 9 41.44 -1.93 62.85
C PHE A 9 40.24 -2.90 62.74
N ASN A 10 39.50 -3.14 63.82
CA ASN A 10 38.29 -3.98 63.79
C ASN A 10 37.18 -3.36 62.93
N PHE A 11 37.04 -2.06 62.92
CA PHE A 11 36.04 -1.38 62.08
C PHE A 11 36.42 -1.46 60.59
N ARG A 12 37.72 -1.40 60.29
CA ARG A 12 38.25 -1.55 58.93
C ARG A 12 38.13 -3.00 58.46
N GLU A 13 38.43 -4.00 59.28
CA GLU A 13 38.19 -5.43 58.98
C GLU A 13 36.71 -5.74 58.75
N TYR A 14 35.82 -5.18 59.58
CA TYR A 14 34.38 -5.36 59.46
C TYR A 14 33.86 -4.73 58.15
N ILE A 15 34.27 -3.53 57.81
CA ILE A 15 33.91 -2.88 56.55
C ILE A 15 34.46 -3.66 55.34
N PHE A 16 35.71 -4.12 55.42
CA PHE A 16 36.31 -4.89 54.33
C PHE A 16 35.63 -6.23 54.15
N LYS A 17 35.29 -6.95 55.22
CA LYS A 17 34.59 -8.20 55.17
C LYS A 17 33.16 -8.07 54.66
N THR A 18 32.41 -7.04 55.07
CA THR A 18 31.08 -6.73 54.52
C THR A 18 31.15 -6.36 53.05
N SER A 19 32.13 -5.60 52.60
CA SER A 19 32.28 -5.23 51.19
C SER A 19 32.62 -6.43 50.29
N VAL A 20 33.45 -7.38 50.80
CA VAL A 20 33.79 -8.61 50.07
C VAL A 20 32.56 -9.54 49.98
N GLU A 21 31.85 -9.73 51.10
CA GLU A 21 30.62 -10.53 51.13
C GLU A 21 29.50 -9.96 50.21
N GLU A 22 29.36 -8.63 50.14
CA GLU A 22 28.45 -7.98 49.21
C GLU A 22 28.88 -8.16 47.74
N GLN A 23 30.16 -8.06 47.44
CA GLN A 23 30.70 -8.30 46.09
C GLN A 23 30.50 -9.75 45.62
N GLU A 24 30.82 -10.73 46.50
CA GLU A 24 30.58 -12.15 46.22
C GLU A 24 29.10 -12.44 46.02
N LYS A 25 28.22 -11.87 46.85
CA LYS A 25 26.77 -12.02 46.71
C LYS A 25 26.26 -11.41 45.38
N GLN A 26 26.78 -10.25 45.00
CA GLN A 26 26.41 -9.60 43.73
C GLN A 26 26.93 -10.41 42.54
N GLN A 27 28.13 -10.98 42.61
CA GLN A 27 28.68 -11.83 41.57
C GLN A 27 27.87 -13.13 41.42
N LEU A 28 27.50 -13.77 42.52
CA LEU A 28 26.62 -14.96 42.51
C LEU A 28 25.23 -14.64 41.93
N LEU A 29 24.67 -13.47 42.24
CA LEU A 29 23.38 -13.05 41.69
C LEU A 29 23.47 -12.80 40.17
N ASN A 30 24.53 -12.14 39.71
CA ASN A 30 24.79 -11.92 38.30
C ASN A 30 24.88 -13.25 37.53
N GLU A 31 25.58 -14.24 38.06
CA GLU A 31 25.66 -15.59 37.46
C GLU A 31 24.31 -16.32 37.47
N ALA A 32 23.55 -16.20 38.58
CA ALA A 32 22.24 -16.84 38.71
C ALA A 32 21.19 -16.24 37.74
N VAL A 33 21.28 -14.94 37.41
CA VAL A 33 20.31 -14.26 36.53
C VAL A 33 20.61 -14.50 35.04
N LYS A 34 21.84 -14.90 34.67
CA LYS A 34 22.24 -15.15 33.27
C LYS A 34 21.25 -16.09 32.51
N PRO A 35 20.83 -17.24 33.06
CA PRO A 35 19.89 -18.12 32.35
C PRO A 35 18.53 -17.47 32.08
N VAL A 36 18.03 -16.67 33.05
CA VAL A 36 16.78 -15.91 32.90
C VAL A 36 16.93 -14.89 31.76
N LYS A 37 18.04 -14.13 31.78
CA LYS A 37 18.31 -13.15 30.73
C LYS A 37 18.40 -13.81 29.35
N ALA A 38 19.12 -14.93 29.22
CA ALA A 38 19.25 -15.66 27.96
C ALA A 38 17.89 -16.17 27.45
N TYR A 39 17.03 -16.64 28.35
CA TYR A 39 15.66 -17.02 27.99
C TYR A 39 14.84 -15.83 27.46
N LEU A 40 14.91 -14.69 28.15
CA LEU A 40 14.20 -13.47 27.74
C LEU A 40 14.73 -12.94 26.40
N ASP A 41 16.06 -12.94 26.21
CA ASP A 41 16.69 -12.53 24.95
C ASP A 41 16.19 -13.41 23.77
N ASN A 42 16.09 -14.74 23.96
CA ASN A 42 15.57 -15.66 22.95
C ASN A 42 14.06 -15.44 22.68
N CYS A 43 13.25 -15.30 23.74
CA CYS A 43 11.82 -15.02 23.57
C CYS A 43 11.56 -13.70 22.83
N ILE A 44 12.33 -12.65 23.15
CA ILE A 44 12.26 -11.36 22.44
C ILE A 44 12.66 -11.52 20.98
N LYS A 45 13.67 -12.37 20.72
CA LYS A 45 14.09 -12.67 19.35
C LYS A 45 12.97 -13.36 18.57
N ASP A 46 12.32 -14.38 19.13
CA ASP A 46 11.19 -15.10 18.51
C ASP A 46 10.01 -14.16 18.23
N LEU A 47 9.73 -13.25 19.19
CA LEU A 47 8.68 -12.24 19.03
C LEU A 47 8.99 -11.26 17.90
N ALA A 48 10.26 -10.88 17.75
CA ALA A 48 10.71 -10.02 16.68
C ALA A 48 10.68 -10.72 15.31
N ASP A 49 11.04 -12.00 15.24
CA ASP A 49 10.94 -12.80 14.02
C ASP A 49 9.48 -12.93 13.56
N ASP A 50 8.53 -13.15 14.46
CA ASP A 50 7.10 -13.17 14.13
C ASP A 50 6.62 -11.81 13.59
N ALA A 51 7.05 -10.69 14.20
CA ALA A 51 6.71 -9.35 13.72
C ALA A 51 7.26 -9.09 12.31
N ILE A 52 8.53 -9.47 12.04
CA ILE A 52 9.18 -9.33 10.74
C ILE A 52 8.45 -10.17 9.68
N GLY A 53 8.09 -11.42 10.03
CA GLY A 53 7.33 -12.30 9.15
C GLY A 53 5.97 -11.72 8.78
N ARG A 54 5.25 -11.16 9.75
CA ARG A 54 3.95 -10.48 9.50
C ARG A 54 4.10 -9.29 8.57
N ILE A 55 5.07 -8.41 8.80
CA ILE A 55 5.37 -7.27 7.93
C ILE A 55 5.59 -7.73 6.48
N GLY A 56 6.38 -8.77 6.27
CA GLY A 56 6.64 -9.31 4.94
C GLY A 56 5.37 -9.86 4.27
N LEU A 57 4.55 -10.60 4.99
CA LEU A 57 3.36 -11.27 4.47
C LEU A 57 2.14 -10.34 4.33
N GLN A 58 2.11 -9.21 5.00
CA GLN A 58 0.98 -8.28 5.02
C GLN A 58 1.31 -6.92 4.38
N ALA A 59 2.14 -6.92 3.33
CA ALA A 59 2.46 -5.73 2.53
C ALA A 59 3.06 -4.56 3.34
N GLY A 60 3.79 -4.87 4.42
CA GLY A 60 4.41 -3.87 5.29
C GLY A 60 3.58 -3.45 6.50
N TYR A 61 2.50 -4.18 6.83
CA TYR A 61 1.63 -3.91 7.98
C TYR A 61 1.60 -5.11 8.93
N ILE A 62 1.50 -4.85 10.22
CA ILE A 62 1.11 -5.85 11.24
C ILE A 62 -0.37 -5.68 11.56
N GLU A 63 -0.77 -4.44 11.84
CA GLU A 63 -2.18 -4.10 11.99
C GLU A 63 -2.75 -3.68 10.64
N ILE A 64 -3.66 -4.50 10.11
CA ILE A 64 -4.28 -4.24 8.80
C ILE A 64 -5.17 -2.99 8.90
N PRO A 65 -4.90 -1.95 8.09
CA PRO A 65 -5.71 -0.75 8.10
C PRO A 65 -7.18 -1.06 7.77
N ASP A 66 -8.12 -0.46 8.53
CA ASP A 66 -9.57 -0.59 8.37
C ASP A 66 -10.11 -2.03 8.24
N SER A 67 -9.98 -2.77 9.33
CA SER A 67 -10.63 -4.07 9.49
C SER A 67 -12.18 -4.00 9.53
N LYS A 68 -12.76 -2.78 9.51
CA LYS A 68 -14.21 -2.54 9.64
C LYS A 68 -14.97 -2.53 8.32
N GLU A 69 -14.29 -2.47 7.18
CA GLU A 69 -14.96 -2.58 5.89
C GLU A 69 -15.42 -4.02 5.66
N VAL A 70 -16.72 -4.17 5.40
CA VAL A 70 -17.29 -5.45 4.97
C VAL A 70 -16.69 -5.76 3.60
N ILE A 71 -15.84 -6.77 3.53
CA ILE A 71 -15.28 -7.24 2.26
C ILE A 71 -16.42 -7.86 1.48
N ASN A 72 -16.82 -7.19 0.41
CA ASN A 72 -17.73 -7.79 -0.56
C ASN A 72 -16.89 -8.53 -1.61
N PRO A 73 -16.88 -9.86 -1.64
CA PRO A 73 -16.07 -10.62 -2.59
C PRO A 73 -16.46 -10.39 -4.05
N LEU A 74 -17.64 -9.80 -4.30
CA LEU A 74 -18.12 -9.46 -5.64
C LEU A 74 -17.65 -8.08 -6.12
N LEU A 75 -17.12 -7.25 -5.22
CA LEU A 75 -16.63 -5.91 -5.54
C LEU A 75 -15.12 -5.84 -5.33
N PRO A 76 -14.33 -5.74 -6.40
CA PRO A 76 -12.86 -5.63 -6.32
C PRO A 76 -12.41 -4.23 -5.86
N PHE A 77 -13.19 -3.59 -5.01
CA PHE A 77 -13.00 -2.22 -4.51
C PHE A 77 -12.59 -2.17 -3.05
N SER A 78 -12.37 -3.33 -2.41
CA SER A 78 -11.91 -3.36 -1.02
C SER A 78 -10.46 -2.91 -0.91
N ARG A 79 -10.10 -2.35 0.23
CA ARG A 79 -8.74 -1.94 0.57
C ARG A 79 -7.76 -3.10 0.73
N ASN A 80 -8.28 -4.30 0.96
CA ASN A 80 -7.49 -5.49 1.27
C ASN A 80 -7.88 -6.64 0.34
N LEU A 81 -6.90 -7.40 -0.11
CA LEU A 81 -7.10 -8.68 -0.79
C LEU A 81 -7.25 -9.79 0.25
N ASP A 82 -8.39 -10.46 0.27
CA ASP A 82 -8.56 -11.70 1.03
C ASP A 82 -8.03 -12.88 0.22
N ILE A 83 -6.88 -13.41 0.64
CA ILE A 83 -6.14 -14.44 -0.11
C ILE A 83 -6.95 -15.75 -0.20
N PHE A 84 -7.65 -16.13 0.89
CA PHE A 84 -8.36 -17.40 0.99
C PHE A 84 -9.89 -17.28 0.93
N GLY A 85 -10.42 -16.07 0.83
CA GLY A 85 -11.87 -15.82 0.77
C GLY A 85 -12.63 -16.07 2.08
N ASN A 86 -11.92 -16.16 3.19
CA ASN A 86 -12.49 -16.47 4.52
C ASN A 86 -12.25 -15.39 5.58
N ASN A 87 -11.76 -14.24 5.18
CA ASN A 87 -11.40 -13.09 6.02
C ASN A 87 -10.30 -13.36 7.07
N VAL A 88 -9.62 -14.49 6.99
CA VAL A 88 -8.55 -14.85 7.95
C VAL A 88 -7.22 -14.23 7.56
N PHE A 89 -6.91 -14.21 6.26
CA PHE A 89 -5.65 -13.69 5.76
C PHE A 89 -5.88 -12.62 4.70
N ARG A 90 -5.75 -11.36 5.10
CA ARG A 90 -5.96 -10.19 4.27
C ARG A 90 -4.65 -9.44 4.09
N VAL A 91 -4.39 -9.00 2.86
CA VAL A 91 -3.19 -8.24 2.51
C VAL A 91 -3.62 -6.88 1.94
N PRO A 92 -3.20 -5.75 2.55
CA PRO A 92 -3.53 -4.41 2.06
C PRO A 92 -2.99 -4.16 0.65
N TYR A 93 -3.83 -3.55 -0.20
CA TYR A 93 -3.37 -3.11 -1.52
C TYR A 93 -2.41 -1.93 -1.41
N TRP A 94 -1.35 -1.98 -2.19
CA TRP A 94 -0.52 -0.79 -2.40
C TRP A 94 -1.14 0.20 -3.38
N PHE A 95 -1.94 -0.30 -4.32
CA PHE A 95 -2.75 0.51 -5.21
C PHE A 95 -4.12 -0.12 -5.42
N TYR A 96 -5.17 0.70 -5.32
CA TYR A 96 -6.55 0.31 -5.59
C TYR A 96 -7.43 1.51 -5.95
N GLU A 97 -8.57 1.26 -6.57
CA GLU A 97 -9.61 2.25 -6.84
C GLU A 97 -10.84 1.94 -5.98
N THR A 98 -11.31 2.94 -5.23
CA THR A 98 -12.52 2.85 -4.40
C THR A 98 -13.80 2.76 -5.25
N ASP A 99 -14.94 2.47 -4.63
CA ASP A 99 -16.25 2.36 -5.29
C ASP A 99 -16.63 3.62 -6.10
N ASN A 100 -16.21 4.79 -5.62
CA ASN A 100 -16.44 6.10 -6.27
C ASN A 100 -15.36 6.44 -7.31
N GLY A 101 -14.50 5.50 -7.67
CA GLY A 101 -13.48 5.70 -8.69
C GLY A 101 -12.26 6.50 -8.24
N ILE A 102 -12.09 6.71 -6.92
CA ILE A 102 -10.91 7.39 -6.37
C ILE A 102 -9.75 6.41 -6.33
N LYS A 103 -8.66 6.74 -7.02
CA LYS A 103 -7.41 5.97 -7.00
C LYS A 103 -6.66 6.27 -5.70
N LYS A 104 -6.20 5.22 -5.03
CA LYS A 104 -5.42 5.32 -3.79
C LYS A 104 -4.12 4.55 -3.91
N THR A 105 -3.05 5.16 -3.37
CA THR A 105 -1.73 4.55 -3.22
C THR A 105 -1.40 4.53 -1.75
N GLU A 106 -1.24 3.35 -1.16
CA GLU A 106 -1.00 3.16 0.27
C GLU A 106 0.18 2.21 0.47
N VAL A 107 1.38 2.76 0.32
CA VAL A 107 2.65 2.04 0.49
C VAL A 107 3.27 2.46 1.81
N PRO A 108 3.42 1.55 2.81
CA PRO A 108 4.04 1.91 4.08
C PRO A 108 5.51 2.26 3.87
N THR A 109 5.99 3.26 4.58
CA THR A 109 7.42 3.60 4.59
C THR A 109 8.20 2.63 5.49
N ILE A 110 9.54 2.60 5.35
CA ILE A 110 10.40 1.85 6.28
C ILE A 110 10.15 2.30 7.72
N LYS A 111 9.94 3.59 7.96
CA LYS A 111 9.66 4.12 9.31
C LYS A 111 8.32 3.64 9.87
N ASP A 112 7.31 3.49 9.01
CA ASP A 112 6.02 2.93 9.44
C ASP A 112 6.20 1.47 9.84
N MET A 113 6.92 0.68 9.05
CA MET A 113 7.23 -0.72 9.37
C MET A 113 8.08 -0.86 10.65
N GLU A 114 9.10 0.00 10.84
CA GLU A 114 9.90 0.05 12.07
C GLU A 114 9.02 0.32 13.29
N LYS A 115 8.07 1.25 13.16
CA LYS A 115 7.11 1.58 14.21
C LYS A 115 6.17 0.40 14.50
N GLU A 116 5.61 -0.23 13.48
CA GLU A 116 4.72 -1.39 13.61
C GLU A 116 5.41 -2.56 14.34
N ILE A 117 6.66 -2.88 13.97
CA ILE A 117 7.45 -3.91 14.66
C ILE A 117 7.69 -3.51 16.12
N GLY A 118 8.05 -2.25 16.38
CA GLY A 118 8.27 -1.76 17.74
C GLY A 118 7.01 -1.83 18.60
N ASP A 119 5.88 -1.35 18.09
CA ASP A 119 4.59 -1.38 18.77
C ASP A 119 4.13 -2.83 19.03
N TYR A 120 4.37 -3.75 18.08
CA TYR A 120 4.06 -5.17 18.26
C TYR A 120 4.87 -5.78 19.41
N ILE A 121 6.17 -5.52 19.48
CA ILE A 121 7.04 -6.00 20.55
C ILE A 121 6.59 -5.41 21.89
N ASP A 122 6.39 -4.10 21.96
CA ASP A 122 5.98 -3.41 23.18
C ASP A 122 4.68 -3.96 23.78
N ASN A 123 3.73 -4.29 22.90
CA ASN A 123 2.42 -4.83 23.30
C ASN A 123 2.48 -6.31 23.75
N ASN A 124 3.43 -7.09 23.20
CA ASN A 124 3.43 -8.55 23.38
C ASN A 124 4.60 -9.06 24.24
N ILE A 125 5.58 -8.23 24.61
CA ILE A 125 6.78 -8.67 25.34
C ILE A 125 6.48 -9.36 26.67
N ASN A 126 5.34 -9.03 27.30
CA ASN A 126 4.95 -9.67 28.56
C ASN A 126 4.59 -11.15 28.39
N PHE A 127 4.33 -11.66 27.20
CA PHE A 127 4.20 -13.10 26.95
C PHE A 127 5.48 -13.86 27.31
N CYS A 128 6.64 -13.21 27.24
CA CYS A 128 7.92 -13.81 27.61
C CYS A 128 8.04 -14.12 29.11
N VAL A 129 7.20 -13.52 29.95
CA VAL A 129 7.18 -13.76 31.41
C VAL A 129 5.92 -14.46 31.88
N GLU A 130 4.88 -14.54 31.05
CA GLU A 130 3.67 -15.28 31.32
C GLU A 130 3.93 -16.78 31.14
N ASN A 131 3.57 -17.58 32.14
CA ASN A 131 3.72 -19.05 32.11
C ASN A 131 5.17 -19.58 32.17
N ILE A 132 6.12 -18.83 32.75
CA ILE A 132 7.45 -19.36 33.01
C ILE A 132 7.37 -20.40 34.14
N THR A 133 7.40 -21.68 33.78
CA THR A 133 7.38 -22.80 34.74
C THR A 133 8.78 -23.34 35.07
N PHE A 134 9.80 -22.97 34.32
CA PHE A 134 11.15 -23.53 34.39
C PHE A 134 12.00 -22.89 35.48
N PHE A 135 11.67 -21.70 35.96
CA PHE A 135 12.44 -20.92 36.92
C PHE A 135 11.73 -20.88 38.28
N GLN A 136 11.50 -22.06 38.87
CA GLN A 136 10.72 -22.18 40.14
C GLN A 136 11.36 -21.45 41.34
N ASP A 137 12.68 -21.27 41.33
CA ASP A 137 13.43 -20.55 42.37
C ASP A 137 13.50 -19.03 42.15
N TYR A 138 12.86 -18.53 41.06
CA TYR A 138 12.93 -17.11 40.64
C TYR A 138 11.53 -16.48 40.69
N GLU A 139 11.49 -15.25 41.18
CA GLU A 139 10.33 -14.38 41.04
C GLU A 139 10.65 -13.33 39.96
N ILE A 140 9.98 -13.43 38.83
CA ILE A 140 10.22 -12.54 37.67
C ILE A 140 9.03 -11.61 37.53
N SER A 141 9.26 -10.30 37.55
CA SER A 141 8.19 -9.31 37.38
C SER A 141 7.76 -9.21 35.90
N ARG A 142 6.66 -8.52 35.64
CA ARG A 142 6.32 -8.08 34.28
C ARG A 142 7.27 -6.97 33.83
N PHE A 143 7.45 -6.86 32.51
CA PHE A 143 8.12 -5.73 31.90
C PHE A 143 7.36 -4.43 32.16
N LYS A 144 8.08 -3.33 32.44
CA LYS A 144 7.51 -2.02 32.71
C LYS A 144 8.21 -0.94 31.86
N GLY A 145 7.41 0.00 31.35
CA GLY A 145 7.94 1.15 30.61
C GLY A 145 8.65 0.76 29.31
N THR A 146 8.21 -0.33 28.67
CA THR A 146 8.82 -0.87 27.46
C THR A 146 8.69 0.11 26.31
N LYS A 147 9.83 0.35 25.64
CA LYS A 147 9.90 1.14 24.42
C LYS A 147 10.94 0.56 23.49
N SER A 148 10.47 0.00 22.39
CA SER A 148 11.32 -0.57 21.34
C SER A 148 11.71 0.47 20.32
N ASN A 149 12.95 0.41 19.87
CA ASN A 149 13.50 1.19 18.76
C ASN A 149 14.03 0.19 17.72
N VAL A 150 13.45 0.22 16.54
CA VAL A 150 13.72 -0.72 15.46
C VAL A 150 14.41 -0.01 14.32
N ALA A 151 15.38 -0.66 13.70
CA ALA A 151 16.03 -0.18 12.47
C ALA A 151 16.11 -1.32 11.45
N ILE A 152 15.43 -1.12 10.30
CA ILE A 152 15.38 -2.08 9.20
C ILE A 152 16.51 -1.80 8.23
N GLY A 153 17.47 -2.73 8.15
CA GLY A 153 18.58 -2.73 7.17
C GLY A 153 18.32 -3.71 6.02
N ASP A 154 19.29 -3.77 5.09
CA ASP A 154 19.21 -4.66 3.92
C ASP A 154 19.46 -6.13 4.27
N LYS A 155 20.16 -6.41 5.37
CA LYS A 155 20.55 -7.77 5.78
C LYS A 155 20.17 -8.10 7.23
N SER A 156 19.68 -7.14 7.98
CA SER A 156 19.30 -7.36 9.37
C SER A 156 18.30 -6.31 9.85
N VAL A 157 17.51 -6.70 10.82
CA VAL A 157 16.67 -5.80 11.63
C VAL A 157 17.27 -5.72 13.03
N VAL A 158 17.65 -4.52 13.45
CA VAL A 158 18.24 -4.26 14.78
C VAL A 158 17.16 -3.69 15.69
N ILE A 159 17.01 -4.28 16.86
CA ILE A 159 15.98 -3.92 17.84
C ILE A 159 16.66 -3.60 19.17
N ARG A 160 16.37 -2.43 19.72
CA ARG A 160 16.81 -1.99 21.05
C ARG A 160 15.59 -1.70 21.90
N ILE A 161 15.47 -2.39 23.01
CA ILE A 161 14.34 -2.30 23.91
C ILE A 161 14.82 -1.70 25.23
N LYS A 162 14.28 -0.55 25.59
CA LYS A 162 14.39 0.04 26.92
C LYS A 162 13.18 -0.40 27.72
N THR A 163 13.40 -0.98 28.90
CA THR A 163 12.36 -1.52 29.74
C THR A 163 12.89 -1.69 31.18
N SER A 164 12.07 -2.13 32.10
CA SER A 164 12.51 -2.53 33.45
C SER A 164 11.85 -3.84 33.81
N ILE A 165 12.66 -4.84 34.14
CA ILE A 165 12.19 -6.13 34.65
C ILE A 165 13.04 -6.52 35.86
N ASN A 166 12.38 -6.93 36.94
CA ASN A 166 13.03 -7.36 38.16
C ASN A 166 13.05 -8.87 38.26
N VAL A 167 14.22 -9.42 38.55
CA VAL A 167 14.45 -10.84 38.80
C VAL A 167 14.91 -11.01 40.24
N ASN A 168 14.13 -11.69 41.07
CA ASN A 168 14.47 -12.04 42.46
C ASN A 168 14.89 -13.51 42.50
N TYR A 169 16.06 -13.78 43.05
CA TYR A 169 16.62 -15.10 43.27
C TYR A 169 17.01 -15.25 44.74
N LYS A 170 16.36 -16.11 45.51
CA LYS A 170 16.62 -16.37 46.91
C LYS A 170 16.73 -15.10 47.78
N GLY A 171 15.81 -14.14 47.53
CA GLY A 171 15.75 -12.87 48.27
C GLY A 171 16.73 -11.81 47.84
N SER A 172 17.51 -12.05 46.78
CA SER A 172 18.37 -11.04 46.13
C SER A 172 17.75 -10.61 44.81
N GLN A 173 17.62 -9.30 44.57
CA GLN A 173 16.93 -8.74 43.41
C GLN A 173 17.94 -8.09 42.46
N GLN A 174 17.73 -8.32 41.16
CA GLN A 174 18.44 -7.68 40.08
C GLN A 174 17.45 -7.09 39.07
N GLU A 175 17.69 -5.87 38.65
CA GLU A 175 16.93 -5.20 37.58
C GLU A 175 17.69 -5.32 36.26
N ILE A 176 16.95 -5.64 35.19
CA ILE A 176 17.43 -5.66 33.81
C ILE A 176 16.69 -4.57 33.06
N ASN A 177 17.42 -3.65 32.43
CA ASN A 177 16.83 -2.43 31.85
C ASN A 177 16.89 -2.36 30.32
N ASP A 178 17.80 -3.15 29.70
CA ASP A 178 18.05 -3.06 28.27
C ASP A 178 18.15 -4.46 27.64
N PHE A 179 17.49 -4.60 26.49
CA PHE A 179 17.64 -5.75 25.60
C PHE A 179 18.02 -5.25 24.22
N ASN A 180 18.98 -5.93 23.59
CA ASN A 180 19.40 -5.64 22.22
C ASN A 180 19.43 -6.94 21.45
N THR A 181 18.78 -6.98 20.31
CA THR A 181 18.80 -8.12 19.41
C THR A 181 18.97 -7.66 17.97
N ALA A 182 19.61 -8.49 17.18
CA ALA A 182 19.70 -8.33 15.73
C ALA A 182 19.20 -9.62 15.08
N ILE A 183 18.31 -9.48 14.13
CA ILE A 183 17.71 -10.57 13.36
C ILE A 183 18.30 -10.50 11.96
N ASP A 184 18.91 -11.56 11.49
CA ASP A 184 19.29 -11.67 10.08
C ASP A 184 17.99 -11.70 9.26
N SER A 185 17.80 -10.74 8.36
CA SER A 185 16.58 -10.58 7.59
C SER A 185 16.84 -9.70 6.37
N SER A 186 16.36 -10.11 5.24
CA SER A 186 16.38 -9.35 3.99
C SER A 186 15.18 -8.40 3.82
N LEU A 187 14.38 -8.18 4.86
CA LEU A 187 13.16 -7.36 4.81
C LEU A 187 13.36 -6.02 4.10
N GLY A 188 14.36 -5.24 4.52
CA GLY A 188 14.61 -3.93 3.92
C GLY A 188 15.03 -4.00 2.46
N ARG A 189 15.79 -5.02 2.08
CA ARG A 189 16.20 -5.27 0.70
C ARG A 189 15.00 -5.68 -0.17
N LEU A 190 14.21 -6.66 0.27
CA LEU A 190 13.01 -7.12 -0.46
C LEU A 190 11.99 -6.00 -0.61
N TYR A 191 11.79 -5.19 0.43
CA TYR A 191 10.92 -4.02 0.35
C TYR A 191 11.39 -3.01 -0.70
N LYS A 192 12.70 -2.72 -0.79
CA LYS A 192 13.25 -1.80 -1.81
C LYS A 192 13.00 -2.32 -3.24
N ILE A 193 13.19 -3.63 -3.46
CA ILE A 193 12.90 -4.27 -4.74
C ILE A 193 11.40 -4.20 -5.04
N ALA A 194 10.55 -4.55 -4.07
CA ALA A 194 9.10 -4.46 -4.15
C ALA A 194 8.64 -3.04 -4.53
N LYS A 195 9.21 -2.03 -3.85
CA LYS A 195 8.91 -0.62 -4.12
C LYS A 195 9.31 -0.21 -5.53
N ASN A 196 10.45 -0.65 -6.03
CA ASN A 196 10.89 -0.36 -7.39
C ASN A 196 9.96 -1.01 -8.43
N ILE A 197 9.53 -2.26 -8.22
CA ILE A 197 8.56 -2.95 -9.09
C ILE A 197 7.22 -2.19 -9.09
N PHE A 198 6.75 -1.81 -7.92
CA PHE A 198 5.52 -1.04 -7.75
C PHE A 198 5.60 0.34 -8.44
N ASP A 199 6.70 1.05 -8.27
CA ASP A 199 6.92 2.34 -8.87
C ASP A 199 6.95 2.25 -10.39
N GLU A 200 7.60 1.22 -10.94
CA GLU A 200 7.67 1.01 -12.39
C GLU A 200 6.32 0.57 -12.96
N GLU A 201 5.54 -0.25 -12.23
CA GLU A 201 4.17 -0.58 -12.60
C GLU A 201 3.32 0.67 -12.77
N ASN A 202 3.35 1.55 -11.78
CA ASN A 202 2.56 2.77 -11.85
C ASN A 202 3.04 3.76 -12.94
N ARG A 203 4.30 3.64 -13.38
CA ARG A 203 4.84 4.45 -14.49
C ARG A 203 4.50 3.90 -15.86
N ASN A 204 4.65 2.59 -16.04
CA ASN A 204 4.58 1.95 -17.35
C ASN A 204 3.30 1.15 -17.56
N LEU A 205 2.52 0.88 -16.51
CA LEU A 205 1.25 0.13 -16.57
C LEU A 205 1.40 -1.25 -17.22
N PHE A 206 2.49 -1.94 -16.88
CA PHE A 206 2.87 -3.21 -17.49
C PHE A 206 1.75 -4.27 -17.37
N PHE A 207 1.10 -4.35 -16.20
CA PHE A 207 0.05 -5.34 -15.99
C PHE A 207 -1.18 -5.03 -16.83
N GLU A 208 -1.55 -3.78 -16.98
CA GLU A 208 -2.66 -3.35 -17.83
C GLU A 208 -2.37 -3.64 -19.30
N ASP A 209 -1.18 -3.27 -19.80
CA ASP A 209 -0.77 -3.54 -21.18
C ASP A 209 -0.74 -5.05 -21.45
N LYS A 210 -0.15 -5.83 -20.55
CA LYS A 210 -0.10 -7.30 -20.71
C LYS A 210 -1.47 -7.95 -20.58
N THR A 211 -2.38 -7.41 -19.77
CA THR A 211 -3.77 -7.86 -19.74
C THR A 211 -4.43 -7.70 -21.10
N TYR A 212 -4.28 -6.54 -21.72
CA TYR A 212 -4.81 -6.31 -23.05
C TYR A 212 -4.17 -7.22 -24.10
N ASP A 213 -2.85 -7.41 -24.07
CA ASP A 213 -2.13 -8.33 -24.95
C ASP A 213 -2.67 -9.77 -24.81
N ILE A 214 -2.82 -10.26 -23.56
CA ILE A 214 -3.30 -11.60 -23.27
C ILE A 214 -4.72 -11.80 -23.81
N ILE A 215 -5.67 -10.93 -23.47
CA ILE A 215 -7.04 -11.08 -23.98
C ILE A 215 -7.13 -11.00 -25.50
N SER A 216 -6.23 -10.24 -26.14
CA SER A 216 -6.15 -10.14 -27.60
C SER A 216 -5.63 -11.44 -28.26
N LEU A 217 -4.82 -12.24 -27.56
CA LEU A 217 -4.38 -13.56 -28.02
C LEU A 217 -5.50 -14.61 -27.97
N TYR A 218 -6.43 -14.49 -27.02
CA TYR A 218 -7.54 -15.42 -26.80
C TYR A 218 -8.86 -14.92 -27.41
N LYS A 219 -8.80 -14.37 -28.63
CA LYS A 219 -9.93 -13.71 -29.31
C LYS A 219 -11.14 -14.61 -29.56
N ASP A 220 -10.96 -15.92 -29.55
CA ASP A 220 -12.07 -16.88 -29.73
C ASP A 220 -12.87 -17.06 -28.43
N ASP A 221 -12.22 -16.95 -27.28
CA ASP A 221 -12.80 -17.06 -25.94
C ASP A 221 -13.24 -15.69 -25.39
N ILE A 222 -12.46 -14.63 -25.75
CA ILE A 222 -12.70 -13.24 -25.34
C ILE A 222 -12.75 -12.37 -26.59
N PRO A 223 -13.91 -12.22 -27.25
CA PRO A 223 -14.01 -11.48 -28.50
C PRO A 223 -13.81 -9.98 -28.27
N ILE A 224 -12.80 -9.36 -28.86
CA ILE A 224 -12.58 -7.90 -28.82
C ILE A 224 -13.11 -7.28 -30.12
N SER A 225 -12.49 -7.62 -31.25
CA SER A 225 -12.90 -7.12 -32.56
C SER A 225 -12.60 -8.15 -33.62
N GLY A 226 -13.43 -8.20 -34.64
CA GLY A 226 -13.19 -9.10 -35.75
C GLY A 226 -14.23 -8.98 -36.84
N ILE A 227 -13.89 -9.65 -37.96
CA ILE A 227 -14.75 -9.81 -39.13
C ILE A 227 -14.84 -11.31 -39.38
N ASP A 228 -16.05 -11.83 -39.56
CA ASP A 228 -16.34 -13.21 -39.86
C ASP A 228 -17.24 -13.32 -41.07
N PHE A 229 -16.94 -14.26 -41.95
CA PHE A 229 -17.77 -14.55 -43.14
C PHE A 229 -18.80 -15.63 -42.81
N SER A 230 -19.88 -15.22 -42.13
CA SER A 230 -20.97 -16.06 -41.74
C SER A 230 -22.30 -15.39 -42.01
N CYS A 231 -23.28 -16.13 -42.57
CA CYS A 231 -24.64 -15.66 -42.78
C CYS A 231 -25.46 -15.64 -41.50
N SER A 232 -25.00 -16.29 -40.43
CA SER A 232 -25.65 -16.32 -39.12
C SER A 232 -24.99 -15.33 -38.17
N VAL A 233 -25.80 -14.67 -37.32
CA VAL A 233 -25.29 -13.80 -36.27
C VAL A 233 -24.49 -14.63 -35.24
N LYS A 234 -23.24 -14.27 -35.01
CA LYS A 234 -22.42 -14.86 -34.00
C LYS A 234 -22.78 -14.29 -32.63
N THR A 235 -22.91 -15.16 -31.64
CA THR A 235 -23.27 -14.76 -30.27
C THR A 235 -22.31 -15.34 -29.27
N TRP A 236 -22.08 -14.59 -28.20
CA TRP A 236 -21.25 -15.03 -27.06
C TRP A 236 -22.01 -14.80 -25.76
N ASN A 237 -21.85 -15.69 -24.81
CA ASN A 237 -22.43 -15.53 -23.47
C ASN A 237 -21.46 -14.78 -22.59
N TYR A 238 -21.91 -13.74 -21.90
CA TYR A 238 -21.09 -12.96 -20.98
C TYR A 238 -20.50 -13.81 -19.85
N GLN A 239 -21.27 -14.76 -19.31
CA GLN A 239 -20.78 -15.61 -18.21
C GLN A 239 -19.60 -16.49 -18.66
N ASP A 240 -19.65 -16.99 -19.90
CA ASP A 240 -18.56 -17.78 -20.47
C ASP A 240 -17.31 -16.90 -20.65
N ILE A 241 -17.47 -15.69 -21.20
CA ILE A 241 -16.39 -14.70 -21.33
C ILE A 241 -15.77 -14.38 -19.97
N TYR A 242 -16.60 -14.14 -18.95
CA TYR A 242 -16.16 -13.84 -17.59
C TYR A 242 -15.34 -15.00 -16.99
N ASN A 243 -15.81 -16.24 -17.13
CA ASN A 243 -15.12 -17.41 -16.64
C ASN A 243 -13.81 -17.66 -17.42
N ASN A 244 -13.85 -17.55 -18.75
CA ASN A 244 -12.68 -17.68 -19.61
C ASN A 244 -11.61 -16.64 -19.25
N PHE A 245 -12.02 -15.37 -19.04
CA PHE A 245 -11.10 -14.32 -18.59
C PHE A 245 -10.36 -14.74 -17.33
N LYS A 246 -11.07 -15.19 -16.30
CA LYS A 246 -10.47 -15.60 -15.02
C LYS A 246 -9.49 -16.77 -15.20
N GLN A 247 -9.86 -17.77 -15.97
CA GLN A 247 -9.00 -18.93 -16.25
C GLN A 247 -7.75 -18.54 -17.04
N ILE A 248 -7.91 -17.73 -18.08
CA ILE A 248 -6.81 -17.23 -18.92
C ILE A 248 -5.84 -16.41 -18.08
N MET A 249 -6.31 -15.47 -17.25
CA MET A 249 -5.45 -14.67 -16.37
C MET A 249 -4.73 -15.55 -15.35
N SER A 250 -5.44 -16.50 -14.74
CA SER A 250 -4.84 -17.45 -13.77
C SER A 250 -3.71 -18.29 -14.37
N ALA A 251 -3.80 -18.63 -15.66
CA ALA A 251 -2.77 -19.39 -16.37
C ALA A 251 -1.58 -18.52 -16.83
N ASN A 252 -1.81 -17.25 -17.18
CA ASN A 252 -0.80 -16.40 -17.82
C ASN A 252 -0.07 -15.47 -16.83
N ILE A 253 -0.71 -14.96 -15.78
CA ILE A 253 -0.07 -14.06 -14.80
C ILE A 253 1.19 -14.67 -14.16
N PRO A 254 1.22 -15.97 -13.78
CA PRO A 254 2.44 -16.58 -13.23
C PRO A 254 3.63 -16.65 -14.20
N GLN A 255 3.40 -16.41 -15.50
CA GLN A 255 4.45 -16.39 -16.53
C GLN A 255 5.20 -15.05 -16.59
N PHE A 256 4.74 -14.02 -15.86
CA PHE A 256 5.45 -12.75 -15.78
C PHE A 256 6.78 -12.93 -15.05
N LYS A 257 7.84 -12.31 -15.58
CA LYS A 257 9.19 -12.33 -15.00
C LYS A 257 9.81 -10.95 -15.04
N VAL A 258 10.71 -10.69 -14.10
CA VAL A 258 11.40 -9.40 -13.95
C VAL A 258 12.88 -9.59 -14.25
N THR A 259 13.44 -8.82 -15.19
CA THR A 259 14.86 -8.87 -15.53
C THR A 259 15.72 -8.51 -14.32
N GLY A 260 16.79 -9.28 -14.09
CA GLY A 260 17.72 -9.10 -12.99
C GLY A 260 17.34 -9.86 -11.71
N THR A 261 16.22 -10.60 -11.73
CA THR A 261 15.81 -11.51 -10.65
C THR A 261 16.03 -12.96 -11.06
N LYS A 262 15.81 -13.89 -10.12
CA LYS A 262 15.97 -15.32 -10.33
C LYS A 262 14.77 -15.89 -11.09
N TYR A 263 14.98 -16.42 -12.29
CA TYR A 263 13.98 -17.15 -13.07
C TYR A 263 14.67 -18.06 -14.10
N SER A 264 13.94 -19.07 -14.63
CA SER A 264 14.45 -19.91 -15.70
C SER A 264 14.47 -19.17 -17.04
N GLU A 265 15.51 -19.37 -17.84
CA GLU A 265 15.58 -18.75 -19.18
C GLU A 265 14.50 -19.25 -20.15
N SER A 266 13.88 -20.40 -19.89
CA SER A 266 12.72 -20.91 -20.62
C SER A 266 11.46 -20.06 -20.40
N ASP A 267 11.38 -19.28 -19.31
CA ASP A 267 10.21 -18.53 -18.88
C ASP A 267 10.24 -17.08 -19.38
N ARG A 268 10.44 -16.89 -20.68
CA ARG A 268 10.63 -15.55 -21.26
C ARG A 268 9.39 -14.93 -21.91
N PHE A 269 8.22 -15.51 -21.74
CA PHE A 269 7.03 -15.09 -22.50
C PHE A 269 6.60 -13.64 -22.19
N TYR A 270 6.59 -13.25 -20.91
CA TYR A 270 6.23 -11.91 -20.47
C TYR A 270 7.33 -11.31 -19.60
N LEU A 271 8.51 -11.11 -20.21
CA LEU A 271 9.65 -10.56 -19.52
C LEU A 271 9.53 -9.05 -19.37
N TRP A 272 9.44 -8.59 -18.12
CA TRP A 272 9.45 -7.16 -17.78
C TRP A 272 10.89 -6.66 -17.67
N LYS A 273 11.35 -5.96 -18.70
CA LYS A 273 12.74 -5.52 -18.85
C LYS A 273 12.99 -4.20 -18.13
N ASN A 274 14.19 -4.06 -17.54
CA ASN A 274 14.70 -2.81 -16.96
C ASN A 274 13.88 -2.24 -15.82
N VAL A 275 13.05 -3.06 -15.14
CA VAL A 275 12.17 -2.60 -14.07
C VAL A 275 12.94 -2.28 -12.79
N ILE A 276 14.04 -2.99 -12.55
CA ILE A 276 14.92 -2.75 -11.40
C ILE A 276 16.37 -2.57 -11.84
N SER A 277 17.05 -1.58 -11.26
CA SER A 277 18.48 -1.39 -11.47
C SER A 277 19.24 -2.30 -10.51
N GLY A 278 20.02 -3.24 -11.04
CA GLY A 278 20.84 -4.17 -10.26
C GLY A 278 20.68 -5.62 -10.69
N ASN A 279 21.42 -6.48 -10.00
CA ASN A 279 21.38 -7.93 -10.21
C ASN A 279 20.95 -8.61 -8.91
N TYR A 280 19.78 -9.22 -8.92
CA TYR A 280 19.13 -9.87 -7.78
C TYR A 280 18.86 -11.34 -8.09
N ASN A 281 19.89 -12.06 -8.59
CA ASN A 281 19.80 -13.47 -8.99
C ASN A 281 19.48 -14.44 -7.82
N ASP A 282 19.49 -13.95 -6.61
CA ASP A 282 19.10 -14.62 -5.36
C ASP A 282 17.65 -14.31 -4.93
N VAL A 283 16.92 -13.47 -5.69
CA VAL A 283 15.53 -13.11 -5.39
C VAL A 283 14.60 -13.59 -6.51
N ASN A 284 13.64 -14.44 -6.17
CA ASN A 284 12.51 -14.77 -7.03
C ASN A 284 11.43 -13.69 -6.93
N VAL A 285 10.91 -13.28 -8.08
CA VAL A 285 9.70 -12.45 -8.16
C VAL A 285 8.62 -13.24 -8.87
N ASN A 286 7.56 -13.53 -8.17
CA ASN A 286 6.40 -14.25 -8.68
C ASN A 286 5.17 -13.37 -8.68
N PHE A 287 4.31 -13.58 -9.68
CA PHE A 287 3.05 -12.90 -9.82
C PHE A 287 1.94 -13.93 -9.75
N LEU A 288 0.92 -13.65 -8.95
CA LEU A 288 -0.19 -14.56 -8.74
C LEU A 288 -1.53 -13.87 -8.96
N TYR A 289 -2.41 -14.55 -9.65
CA TYR A 289 -3.83 -14.27 -9.71
C TYR A 289 -4.59 -15.58 -9.47
N SER A 290 -5.66 -15.52 -8.68
CA SER A 290 -6.56 -16.65 -8.46
C SER A 290 -7.94 -16.34 -9.04
N ASP A 291 -8.53 -17.31 -9.71
CA ASP A 291 -9.89 -17.23 -10.23
C ASP A 291 -10.97 -17.11 -9.13
N ASN A 292 -10.61 -17.38 -7.86
CA ASN A 292 -11.47 -17.14 -6.71
C ASN A 292 -11.43 -15.70 -6.18
N TRP A 293 -10.47 -14.90 -6.66
CA TRP A 293 -10.34 -13.52 -6.21
C TRP A 293 -11.36 -12.59 -6.88
N PRO A 294 -11.73 -11.49 -6.22
CA PRO A 294 -12.67 -10.52 -6.76
C PRO A 294 -12.21 -10.02 -8.12
N THR A 295 -13.10 -10.13 -9.11
CA THR A 295 -12.83 -9.69 -10.48
C THR A 295 -14.06 -8.97 -11.01
N TYR A 296 -13.89 -7.75 -11.48
CA TYR A 296 -14.89 -7.01 -12.21
C TYR A 296 -14.59 -7.08 -13.71
N LEU A 297 -15.62 -7.39 -14.49
CA LEU A 297 -15.54 -7.34 -15.94
C LEU A 297 -16.86 -6.76 -16.47
N ASP A 298 -16.77 -5.74 -17.30
CA ASP A 298 -17.89 -5.22 -18.07
C ASP A 298 -17.54 -5.20 -19.54
N VAL A 299 -18.52 -5.51 -20.37
CA VAL A 299 -18.35 -5.62 -21.84
C VAL A 299 -19.47 -4.89 -22.54
N ASN A 300 -19.13 -4.03 -23.46
CA ASN A 300 -20.10 -3.26 -24.23
C ASN A 300 -19.79 -3.28 -25.75
N PRO A 301 -20.81 -3.30 -26.64
CA PRO A 301 -22.23 -3.39 -26.33
C PRO A 301 -22.69 -4.83 -26.03
N ARG A 302 -23.63 -4.98 -25.10
CA ARG A 302 -24.29 -6.27 -24.82
C ARG A 302 -25.76 -6.08 -24.53
N ASN A 303 -26.57 -7.13 -24.76
CA ASN A 303 -27.97 -7.15 -24.40
C ASN A 303 -28.19 -8.23 -23.32
N GLY A 304 -28.29 -7.80 -22.07
CA GLY A 304 -28.28 -8.69 -20.92
C GLY A 304 -26.97 -9.52 -20.85
N LEU A 305 -27.07 -10.84 -20.92
CA LEU A 305 -25.92 -11.75 -20.90
C LEU A 305 -25.40 -12.11 -22.30
N ILE A 306 -25.94 -11.53 -23.37
CA ILE A 306 -25.61 -11.92 -24.75
C ILE A 306 -24.89 -10.78 -25.46
N LEU A 307 -23.70 -11.09 -25.98
CA LEU A 307 -22.99 -10.28 -26.97
C LEU A 307 -23.34 -10.79 -28.37
N LYS A 308 -23.47 -9.90 -29.33
CA LYS A 308 -23.82 -10.26 -30.71
C LYS A 308 -22.96 -9.53 -31.71
N SER A 309 -22.58 -10.25 -32.79
CA SER A 309 -22.00 -9.60 -33.96
C SER A 309 -23.07 -8.78 -34.69
N ASN A 310 -22.61 -7.74 -35.40
CA ASN A 310 -23.41 -6.94 -36.29
C ASN A 310 -23.29 -7.54 -37.69
N GLY A 311 -24.41 -7.92 -38.30
CA GLY A 311 -24.42 -8.35 -39.69
C GLY A 311 -24.57 -7.17 -40.66
N ALA A 312 -24.15 -7.33 -41.87
CA ALA A 312 -24.35 -6.36 -42.94
C ALA A 312 -25.83 -5.99 -43.16
N ASN A 313 -26.76 -6.82 -42.63
CA ASN A 313 -28.21 -6.59 -42.67
C ASN A 313 -28.74 -5.69 -41.55
N SER A 314 -27.94 -5.38 -40.52
CA SER A 314 -28.36 -4.59 -39.37
C SER A 314 -28.19 -3.09 -39.62
N GLY A 315 -29.04 -2.50 -40.42
CA GLY A 315 -29.12 -1.05 -40.60
C GLY A 315 -28.56 -0.46 -41.90
N ASN A 316 -27.82 -1.20 -42.71
CA ASN A 316 -27.33 -0.74 -44.00
C ASN A 316 -28.21 -1.25 -45.14
N LYS A 317 -28.89 -0.35 -45.82
CA LYS A 317 -29.77 -0.64 -46.98
C LYS A 317 -29.03 -1.03 -48.26
N ASN A 318 -27.78 -1.53 -48.14
CA ASN A 318 -27.02 -1.93 -49.33
C ASN A 318 -27.18 -3.44 -49.55
N PRO A 319 -28.03 -3.88 -50.52
CA PRO A 319 -28.31 -5.29 -50.75
C PRO A 319 -27.08 -6.10 -51.20
N PHE A 320 -26.04 -5.44 -51.69
CA PHE A 320 -24.80 -6.10 -52.13
C PHE A 320 -23.95 -6.61 -50.95
N LEU A 321 -23.95 -5.90 -49.83
CA LEU A 321 -23.20 -6.31 -48.61
C LEU A 321 -23.91 -7.46 -47.87
N SER A 322 -25.23 -7.59 -48.03
CA SER A 322 -26.00 -8.69 -47.45
C SER A 322 -25.73 -10.05 -48.14
N LEU A 323 -25.27 -10.03 -49.41
CA LEU A 323 -24.87 -11.22 -50.14
C LEU A 323 -23.51 -11.79 -49.68
N LEU A 324 -22.67 -10.98 -49.04
CA LEU A 324 -21.32 -11.38 -48.62
C LEU A 324 -21.30 -12.11 -47.27
N CYS A 325 -22.46 -12.29 -46.60
CA CYS A 325 -22.54 -12.96 -45.30
C CYS A 325 -21.48 -12.45 -44.29
N LEU A 326 -21.27 -11.13 -44.28
CA LEU A 326 -20.24 -10.50 -43.46
C LEU A 326 -20.81 -10.17 -42.07
N GLN A 327 -20.17 -10.68 -41.04
CA GLN A 327 -20.39 -10.33 -39.65
C GLN A 327 -19.19 -9.55 -39.12
N TYR A 328 -19.41 -8.48 -38.38
CA TYR A 328 -18.35 -7.77 -37.69
C TYR A 328 -18.73 -7.51 -36.25
N TYR A 329 -17.76 -7.42 -35.38
CA TYR A 329 -17.96 -7.10 -33.97
C TYR A 329 -16.82 -6.26 -33.44
N ASN A 330 -17.12 -5.42 -32.46
CA ASN A 330 -16.17 -4.64 -31.71
C ASN A 330 -16.71 -4.45 -30.29
N PHE A 331 -16.09 -5.10 -29.33
CA PHE A 331 -16.49 -5.06 -27.92
C PHE A 331 -15.43 -4.31 -27.10
N VAL A 332 -15.91 -3.53 -26.16
CA VAL A 332 -15.11 -2.70 -25.29
C VAL A 332 -15.19 -3.29 -23.88
N TYR A 333 -14.06 -3.58 -23.31
CA TYR A 333 -13.92 -4.21 -22.00
C TYR A 333 -13.47 -3.19 -20.96
N SER A 334 -14.09 -3.22 -19.79
CA SER A 334 -13.60 -2.59 -18.57
C SER A 334 -13.38 -3.68 -17.52
N VAL A 335 -12.14 -3.78 -17.01
CA VAL A 335 -11.74 -4.89 -16.16
C VAL A 335 -11.03 -4.34 -14.93
N LYS A 336 -11.30 -4.95 -13.75
CA LYS A 336 -10.53 -4.73 -12.52
C LYS A 336 -10.29 -6.08 -11.85
N TYR A 337 -9.05 -6.36 -11.49
CA TYR A 337 -8.70 -7.59 -10.79
C TYR A 337 -7.38 -7.41 -10.05
N PRO A 338 -7.10 -8.21 -9.01
CA PRO A 338 -5.86 -8.11 -8.26
C PRO A 338 -4.73 -8.95 -8.88
N ILE A 339 -3.50 -8.46 -8.78
CA ILE A 339 -2.28 -9.28 -8.89
C ILE A 339 -1.54 -9.20 -7.57
N LEU A 340 -1.19 -10.35 -6.99
CA LEU A 340 -0.30 -10.45 -5.85
C LEU A 340 1.13 -10.60 -6.34
N VAL A 341 1.99 -9.68 -5.94
CA VAL A 341 3.43 -9.70 -6.20
C VAL A 341 4.13 -10.30 -5.00
N ILE A 342 4.93 -11.35 -5.20
CA ILE A 342 5.59 -12.11 -4.15
C ILE A 342 7.09 -12.13 -4.44
N LEU A 343 7.89 -11.61 -3.54
CA LEU A 343 9.35 -11.65 -3.58
C LEU A 343 9.85 -12.62 -2.52
N THR A 344 10.73 -13.55 -2.90
CA THR A 344 11.34 -14.49 -1.95
C THR A 344 12.82 -14.62 -2.27
N ASP A 345 13.68 -14.49 -1.25
CA ASP A 345 15.11 -14.72 -1.40
C ASP A 345 15.49 -16.19 -1.19
N ASP A 346 16.80 -16.49 -1.34
CA ASP A 346 17.32 -17.85 -1.17
C ASP A 346 17.28 -18.36 0.28
N ASP A 347 17.18 -17.46 1.27
CA ASP A 347 17.07 -17.77 2.69
C ASP A 347 15.60 -18.01 3.12
N GLY A 348 14.63 -17.77 2.21
CA GLY A 348 13.21 -18.01 2.42
C GLY A 348 12.46 -16.81 2.99
N TYR A 349 13.10 -15.66 3.17
CA TYR A 349 12.39 -14.43 3.53
C TYR A 349 11.45 -14.01 2.40
N THR A 350 10.24 -13.64 2.75
CA THR A 350 9.20 -13.30 1.78
C THR A 350 8.64 -11.91 2.06
N PHE A 351 8.48 -11.14 1.00
CA PHE A 351 7.73 -9.89 1.00
C PHE A 351 6.67 -9.92 -0.09
N GLN A 352 5.42 -9.57 0.23
CA GLN A 352 4.35 -9.59 -0.76
C GLN A 352 3.43 -8.38 -0.64
N PHE A 353 2.83 -8.00 -1.76
CA PHE A 353 1.85 -6.92 -1.82
C PHE A 353 0.92 -7.09 -3.02
N PRO A 354 -0.36 -6.80 -2.91
CA PRO A 354 -1.28 -6.81 -4.04
C PRO A 354 -1.39 -5.44 -4.70
N ILE A 355 -1.63 -5.48 -6.02
CA ILE A 355 -1.95 -4.32 -6.86
C ILE A 355 -3.27 -4.61 -7.56
N GLN A 356 -4.14 -3.62 -7.66
CA GLN A 356 -5.32 -3.70 -8.51
C GLN A 356 -4.98 -3.26 -9.93
N VAL A 357 -5.16 -4.16 -10.89
CA VAL A 357 -5.01 -3.89 -12.33
C VAL A 357 -6.33 -3.36 -12.87
N ILE A 358 -6.29 -2.28 -13.66
CA ILE A 358 -7.49 -1.60 -14.13
C ILE A 358 -7.38 -1.26 -15.62
N LEU A 359 -8.23 -1.90 -16.42
CA LEU A 359 -8.51 -1.50 -17.78
C LEU A 359 -9.85 -0.78 -17.84
N LYS A 360 -9.91 0.37 -18.52
CA LYS A 360 -11.14 1.10 -18.81
C LYS A 360 -11.31 1.24 -20.33
N ASN A 361 -12.38 0.70 -20.87
CA ASN A 361 -12.70 0.80 -22.30
C ASN A 361 -11.54 0.33 -23.21
N ASN A 362 -10.98 -0.83 -22.93
CA ASN A 362 -9.79 -1.39 -23.62
C ASN A 362 -8.51 -0.56 -23.47
N GLN A 363 -8.46 0.39 -22.54
CA GLN A 363 -7.30 1.24 -22.30
C GLN A 363 -6.76 1.00 -20.87
N PRO A 364 -5.45 1.00 -20.67
CA PRO A 364 -4.85 1.08 -19.34
C PRO A 364 -5.42 2.27 -18.56
N ARG A 365 -5.46 2.14 -17.23
CA ARG A 365 -5.78 3.27 -16.36
C ARG A 365 -4.81 4.43 -16.61
N GLU A 366 -5.20 5.63 -16.23
CA GLU A 366 -4.26 6.74 -16.20
C GLU A 366 -3.13 6.48 -15.22
N ASN A 367 -1.94 6.89 -15.61
CA ASN A 367 -0.73 6.77 -14.83
C ASN A 367 -0.87 7.54 -13.49
N VAL A 368 -0.56 6.89 -12.35
CA VAL A 368 -0.68 7.50 -11.02
C VAL A 368 0.62 8.17 -10.57
N PHE A 369 1.73 7.95 -11.30
CA PHE A 369 3.06 8.53 -10.96
C PHE A 369 3.25 10.00 -11.30
N ALA A 370 2.18 10.65 -11.61
CA ALA A 370 2.20 12.10 -11.54
C ALA A 370 2.70 12.67 -10.20
N THR A 371 2.79 11.90 -9.09
CA THR A 371 3.02 12.51 -7.77
C THR A 371 4.46 12.59 -7.27
N THR A 372 5.43 11.77 -7.69
CA THR A 372 6.82 11.90 -7.19
C THR A 372 7.79 12.59 -8.16
N TYR A 373 7.57 12.45 -9.46
CA TYR A 373 8.19 13.32 -10.45
C TYR A 373 7.43 14.65 -10.57
N GLN A 374 6.11 14.63 -10.31
CA GLN A 374 5.26 15.82 -10.21
C GLN A 374 5.62 16.69 -9.01
N ASP A 375 6.07 16.19 -7.89
CA ASP A 375 6.46 17.07 -6.77
C ASP A 375 7.65 17.97 -7.16
N GLN A 376 8.65 17.44 -7.90
CA GLN A 376 9.73 18.29 -8.41
C GLN A 376 9.32 19.16 -9.61
N PHE A 377 8.49 18.66 -10.53
CA PHE A 377 7.94 19.44 -11.64
C PHE A 377 6.83 20.39 -11.16
N ASN A 378 5.97 19.97 -10.23
CA ASN A 378 5.01 20.84 -9.56
C ASN A 378 5.74 21.98 -8.84
N ASP A 379 6.79 21.71 -8.08
CA ASP A 379 7.57 22.73 -7.40
C ASP A 379 8.21 23.69 -8.40
N GLN A 380 8.77 23.21 -9.51
CA GLN A 380 9.32 24.09 -10.54
C GLN A 380 8.23 24.88 -11.26
N PHE A 381 7.16 24.23 -11.70
CA PHE A 381 6.04 24.89 -12.39
C PHE A 381 5.33 25.87 -11.47
N CYS A 382 5.04 25.49 -10.24
CA CYS A 382 4.33 26.30 -9.27
C CYS A 382 5.16 27.49 -8.74
N ASN A 383 6.49 27.41 -8.83
CA ASN A 383 7.40 28.51 -8.45
C ASN A 383 7.64 29.52 -9.59
N ILE A 384 7.39 29.14 -10.84
CA ILE A 384 7.50 30.05 -12.00
C ILE A 384 6.13 30.73 -12.23
N ARG A 385 5.78 31.67 -11.37
CA ARG A 385 4.55 32.46 -11.46
C ARG A 385 4.84 33.77 -12.17
N VAL A 386 4.21 33.99 -13.31
CA VAL A 386 4.56 35.13 -14.20
C VAL A 386 3.42 36.12 -14.41
N ASN A 387 2.16 35.67 -14.52
CA ASN A 387 1.04 36.48 -14.91
C ASN A 387 0.11 36.82 -13.73
N ASP A 388 -0.25 38.08 -13.59
CA ASP A 388 -1.15 38.58 -12.54
C ASP A 388 -2.60 38.17 -12.88
N ILE A 389 -3.19 37.34 -12.06
CA ILE A 389 -4.58 36.88 -12.21
C ILE A 389 -5.38 37.28 -10.97
N SER A 390 -6.59 37.83 -11.19
CA SER A 390 -7.54 38.14 -10.15
C SER A 390 -8.66 37.08 -10.17
N VAL A 391 -8.90 36.42 -9.04
CA VAL A 391 -9.99 35.44 -8.89
C VAL A 391 -10.99 35.97 -7.88
N SER A 392 -12.22 36.20 -8.31
CA SER A 392 -13.35 36.62 -7.45
C SER A 392 -14.28 35.43 -7.21
N VAL A 393 -14.64 35.19 -5.95
CA VAL A 393 -15.49 34.07 -5.55
C VAL A 393 -16.74 34.58 -4.84
N PHE A 394 -17.92 34.16 -5.31
CA PHE A 394 -19.21 34.56 -4.82
C PHE A 394 -20.10 33.35 -4.50
N ASP A 395 -21.08 33.56 -3.67
CA ASP A 395 -22.19 32.62 -3.46
C ASP A 395 -23.30 32.81 -4.52
N GLU A 396 -24.36 32.01 -4.42
CA GLU A 396 -25.54 32.07 -5.33
C GLU A 396 -26.29 33.41 -5.24
N ASN A 397 -26.06 34.22 -4.17
CA ASN A 397 -26.68 35.52 -3.95
C ASN A 397 -25.74 36.68 -4.27
N ASN A 398 -24.60 36.42 -4.93
CA ASN A 398 -23.52 37.36 -5.22
C ASN A 398 -22.83 37.94 -3.98
N ASN A 399 -22.90 37.26 -2.83
CA ASN A 399 -22.09 37.69 -1.69
C ASN A 399 -20.66 37.13 -1.84
N PRO A 400 -19.63 37.93 -1.50
CA PRO A 400 -18.25 37.48 -1.57
C PRO A 400 -17.98 36.34 -0.56
N ILE A 401 -17.17 35.35 -0.94
CA ILE A 401 -16.80 34.22 -0.08
C ILE A 401 -15.34 34.35 0.33
N ASP A 402 -15.12 34.50 1.64
CA ASP A 402 -13.81 34.58 2.25
C ASP A 402 -13.22 33.21 2.58
N ASN A 403 -11.88 33.14 2.60
CA ASN A 403 -11.10 31.94 2.89
C ASN A 403 -11.53 30.75 1.98
N ALA A 404 -11.88 31.02 0.73
CA ALA A 404 -12.01 30.00 -0.29
C ALA A 404 -10.61 29.65 -0.79
N GLU A 405 -10.25 28.38 -0.72
CA GLU A 405 -8.96 27.85 -1.22
C GLU A 405 -8.96 27.88 -2.74
N ILE A 406 -7.95 28.52 -3.31
CA ILE A 406 -7.74 28.59 -4.75
C ILE A 406 -6.54 27.74 -5.14
N SER A 407 -6.74 26.84 -6.08
CA SER A 407 -5.66 26.12 -6.75
C SER A 407 -5.78 26.22 -8.27
N TYR A 408 -4.66 26.14 -8.95
CA TYR A 408 -4.60 26.19 -10.41
C TYR A 408 -4.05 24.88 -10.96
N GLN A 409 -4.79 24.27 -11.85
CA GLN A 409 -4.43 23.02 -12.51
C GLN A 409 -4.08 23.27 -13.97
N CYS A 410 -2.89 22.86 -14.39
CA CYS A 410 -2.43 22.87 -15.77
C CYS A 410 -2.12 21.43 -16.19
N TYR A 411 -2.94 20.84 -17.04
CA TYR A 411 -2.93 19.41 -17.38
C TYR A 411 -3.03 18.57 -16.10
N ASP A 412 -1.94 17.94 -15.70
CA ASP A 412 -1.79 17.08 -14.52
C ASP A 412 -1.08 17.75 -13.34
N LEU A 413 -0.59 18.99 -13.53
CA LEU A 413 0.09 19.79 -12.50
C LEU A 413 -0.92 20.67 -11.74
N THR A 414 -0.89 20.65 -10.42
CA THR A 414 -1.78 21.48 -9.59
C THR A 414 -0.99 22.30 -8.58
N CYS A 415 -1.19 23.61 -8.60
CA CYS A 415 -0.54 24.58 -7.74
C CYS A 415 -1.53 25.17 -6.72
N SER A 416 -1.20 25.14 -5.44
CA SER A 416 -1.91 25.98 -4.46
C SER A 416 -1.54 27.45 -4.71
N ILE A 417 -2.54 28.30 -4.83
CA ILE A 417 -2.37 29.74 -5.05
C ILE A 417 -2.52 30.50 -3.75
N GLY A 418 -3.59 30.23 -3.00
CA GLY A 418 -3.90 30.90 -1.74
C GLY A 418 -5.38 30.88 -1.41
N GLU A 419 -5.80 31.80 -0.54
CA GLU A 419 -7.19 31.92 -0.08
C GLU A 419 -7.74 33.32 -0.41
N THR A 420 -9.04 33.41 -0.63
CA THR A 420 -9.73 34.68 -0.88
C THR A 420 -9.85 35.51 0.40
N LYS A 421 -9.71 36.83 0.25
CA LYS A 421 -10.05 37.88 1.25
C LYS A 421 -11.04 38.87 0.65
N ASP A 422 -12.12 39.15 1.33
CA ASP A 422 -13.25 39.94 0.79
C ASP A 422 -13.75 39.39 -0.56
N GLY A 423 -13.72 38.04 -0.68
CA GLY A 423 -14.10 37.31 -1.88
C GLY A 423 -13.13 37.41 -3.04
N LEU A 424 -11.93 37.96 -2.89
CA LEU A 424 -10.97 38.22 -3.95
C LEU A 424 -9.57 37.69 -3.58
N ILE A 425 -8.88 37.09 -4.55
CA ILE A 425 -7.43 36.90 -4.49
C ILE A 425 -6.80 37.49 -5.77
N LYS A 426 -5.72 38.21 -5.59
CA LYS A 426 -4.84 38.69 -6.69
C LYS A 426 -3.45 38.13 -6.43
N ASP A 427 -2.99 37.29 -7.31
CA ASP A 427 -1.66 36.70 -7.21
C ASP A 427 -1.12 36.38 -8.60
N LYS A 428 0.17 36.04 -8.66
CA LYS A 428 0.80 35.54 -9.87
C LYS A 428 0.52 34.05 -10.03
N PHE A 429 0.13 33.67 -11.23
CA PHE A 429 -0.13 32.29 -11.62
C PHE A 429 0.96 31.76 -12.55
N PRO A 430 1.22 30.43 -12.53
CA PRO A 430 2.03 29.82 -13.59
C PRO A 430 1.35 29.98 -14.94
N SER A 431 2.12 30.16 -16.01
CA SER A 431 1.56 30.30 -17.35
C SER A 431 1.09 28.98 -17.92
N CYS A 432 -0.18 28.89 -18.30
CA CYS A 432 -0.79 27.71 -18.92
C CYS A 432 -1.96 28.11 -19.82
N VAL A 433 -2.07 27.42 -20.96
CA VAL A 433 -3.20 27.54 -21.88
C VAL A 433 -4.19 26.41 -21.57
N ASN A 434 -5.49 26.72 -21.48
CA ASN A 434 -6.57 25.78 -21.16
C ASN A 434 -6.39 25.08 -19.81
N GLY A 435 -5.85 25.78 -18.80
CA GLY A 435 -5.80 25.30 -17.43
C GLY A 435 -7.13 25.50 -16.71
N PHE A 436 -7.18 25.09 -15.44
CA PHE A 436 -8.38 25.18 -14.61
C PHE A 436 -8.09 25.84 -13.27
N ILE A 437 -8.93 26.79 -12.89
CA ILE A 437 -8.98 27.30 -11.53
C ILE A 437 -9.97 26.44 -10.74
N ASN A 438 -9.49 25.79 -9.67
CA ASN A 438 -10.32 25.02 -8.75
C ASN A 438 -10.52 25.84 -7.49
N VAL A 439 -11.76 25.90 -7.02
CA VAL A 439 -12.15 26.63 -5.82
C VAL A 439 -12.83 25.70 -4.86
N LYS A 440 -12.35 25.69 -3.61
CA LYS A 440 -12.88 24.87 -2.54
C LYS A 440 -13.19 25.72 -1.32
N LYS A 441 -14.35 25.48 -0.69
CA LYS A 441 -14.76 26.10 0.56
C LYS A 441 -15.67 25.18 1.34
N ASP A 442 -15.41 25.01 2.65
CA ASP A 442 -16.26 24.22 3.52
C ASP A 442 -17.71 24.74 3.51
N GLY A 443 -18.65 23.82 3.32
CA GLY A 443 -20.08 24.13 3.22
C GLY A 443 -20.56 24.56 1.83
N TYR A 444 -19.68 24.55 0.82
CA TYR A 444 -19.99 24.81 -0.57
C TYR A 444 -19.55 23.65 -1.47
N SER A 445 -20.18 23.49 -2.65
CA SER A 445 -19.68 22.59 -3.68
C SER A 445 -18.38 23.13 -4.26
N GLU A 446 -17.43 22.22 -4.48
CA GLU A 446 -16.21 22.57 -5.22
C GLU A 446 -16.59 22.96 -6.66
N GLU A 447 -15.93 24.00 -7.19
CA GLU A 447 -16.15 24.46 -8.56
C GLU A 447 -14.83 24.49 -9.32
N LYS A 448 -14.88 24.10 -10.58
CA LYS A 448 -13.74 24.05 -11.49
C LYS A 448 -14.06 24.86 -12.74
N LYS A 449 -13.26 25.89 -13.03
CA LYS A 449 -13.46 26.76 -14.17
C LYS A 449 -12.25 26.78 -15.06
N GLU A 450 -12.43 26.50 -16.35
CA GLU A 450 -11.39 26.63 -17.36
C GLU A 450 -10.95 28.09 -17.52
N PHE A 451 -9.66 28.33 -17.43
CA PHE A 451 -9.07 29.65 -17.55
C PHE A 451 -7.60 29.58 -17.93
N SER A 452 -7.23 30.25 -19.03
CA SER A 452 -5.82 30.33 -19.47
C SER A 452 -5.11 31.47 -18.72
N THR A 453 -3.90 31.17 -18.25
CA THR A 453 -3.08 32.12 -17.47
C THR A 453 -1.81 32.50 -18.19
N ASP A 454 -1.77 32.34 -19.52
CA ASP A 454 -0.68 32.78 -20.41
C ASP A 454 -0.62 34.30 -20.55
N VAL A 455 -1.71 35.00 -20.22
CA VAL A 455 -1.81 36.47 -20.15
C VAL A 455 -2.51 36.86 -18.83
N PRO A 456 -2.25 38.09 -18.32
CA PRO A 456 -2.98 38.62 -17.16
C PRO A 456 -4.47 38.69 -17.42
N GLY A 457 -5.30 38.42 -16.36
CA GLY A 457 -6.75 38.44 -16.50
C GLY A 457 -7.52 38.33 -15.19
N ASP A 458 -8.84 38.51 -15.31
CA ASP A 458 -9.78 38.43 -14.20
C ASP A 458 -10.80 37.33 -14.43
N VAL A 459 -11.11 36.55 -13.39
CA VAL A 459 -12.10 35.47 -13.44
C VAL A 459 -13.02 35.51 -12.23
N SER A 460 -14.33 35.28 -12.45
CA SER A 460 -15.33 35.18 -11.41
C SER A 460 -15.88 33.77 -11.34
N ILE A 461 -16.01 33.22 -10.13
CA ILE A 461 -16.46 31.86 -9.86
C ILE A 461 -17.56 31.90 -8.79
N ASN A 462 -18.68 31.21 -9.04
CA ASN A 462 -19.81 31.16 -8.12
C ASN A 462 -19.90 29.75 -7.51
N LEU A 463 -19.86 29.67 -6.17
CA LEU A 463 -20.01 28.42 -5.42
C LEU A 463 -21.46 28.23 -4.97
N LYS A 464 -21.91 26.97 -5.00
CA LYS A 464 -23.24 26.58 -4.51
C LYS A 464 -23.16 26.08 -3.09
N LYS A 465 -24.02 26.58 -2.22
CA LYS A 465 -24.06 26.17 -0.81
C LYS A 465 -24.61 24.76 -0.65
N ILE A 466 -23.90 23.93 0.13
CA ILE A 466 -24.32 22.55 0.44
C ILE A 466 -25.25 22.58 1.65
N TYR A 467 -26.50 22.11 1.48
CA TYR A 467 -27.47 21.97 2.55
C TYR A 467 -27.58 20.52 2.99
N LYS A 468 -27.21 20.23 4.24
CA LYS A 468 -27.43 18.90 4.84
C LYS A 468 -28.87 18.81 5.35
N LYS A 469 -29.68 17.96 4.74
CA LYS A 469 -31.07 17.72 5.17
C LYS A 469 -31.12 16.35 5.86
N PRO A 470 -31.52 16.23 7.13
CA PRO A 470 -31.69 14.95 7.78
C PRO A 470 -32.87 14.20 7.13
N ILE A 471 -32.62 13.02 6.62
CA ILE A 471 -33.63 12.11 6.11
C ILE A 471 -33.99 11.14 7.23
N LYS A 472 -35.26 11.14 7.67
CA LYS A 472 -35.78 10.16 8.62
C LYS A 472 -36.43 9.02 7.81
N ILE A 473 -35.77 7.88 7.74
CA ILE A 473 -36.35 6.69 7.13
C ILE A 473 -37.27 6.06 8.17
N LEU A 474 -38.57 6.09 7.89
CA LEU A 474 -39.57 5.35 8.64
C LEU A 474 -39.69 3.97 7.99
N THR A 475 -39.18 2.95 8.65
CA THR A 475 -39.46 1.55 8.29
C THR A 475 -40.79 1.18 8.93
N ASN A 476 -41.74 0.72 8.09
CA ASN A 476 -42.99 0.07 8.54
C ASN A 476 -42.69 -1.35 9.05
#